data_f6b24801d793413f5476c1f5c9454cbf
#
_entry.id   f6b24801d793413f5476c1f5c9454cbf
#
_cell.length_a   1.000
_cell.length_b   1.000
_cell.length_c   1.000
_cell.angle_alpha   90.00
_cell.angle_beta   90.00
_cell.angle_gamma   90.00
#
_symmetry.space_group_name_H-M   'P 1'
#
loop_
_entity.id
_entity.type
_entity.pdbx_description
1 polymer ?
#
loop_
_entity_poly.entity_id
_entity_poly.type
_entity_poly.pdbx_seq_one_letter_code
_entity_poly.pdbx_strand_id
1 'polypeptide(L)'
;MKDHQGMKIIGIDNGYGNIKTANCCFPAGLTAHDAEPVFKDDLLVYDGCYYLIGTGHKEFKADKTGDDDYYILTLAAIARELNVYGLTDATVYLAVGLPLTWVSRQREDFKAYLMRNRELAFTFRGKAYRVEIAGVDVFPQGFAAVAGQIRDFQGVNMLCDIGNGTMNIMFINDRKPVVDRMFTEKYGTHQCMLAVRENVMRTHHATVDESIINRVLRFGTADIREDYLTTIRETAVEYVGEIFRILREREYTPALMRLHVLGGGSCLVRNFGAYDADRVTIYEDICATAKGYEFLCEQALHRGTRE
;
A
#
# COMPACT_ATOMS: atom_id res chain seq x y z
N MET A 1 14.80 1.12 4.68
CA MET A 1 15.43 -0.07 5.30
C MET A 1 16.16 0.32 6.55
N LYS A 2 15.98 -0.39 7.66
CA LYS A 2 16.67 -0.20 8.93
C LYS A 2 17.66 -1.32 9.18
N ASP A 3 18.62 -1.11 10.10
CA ASP A 3 19.60 -2.12 10.49
C ASP A 3 19.40 -2.51 11.95
N HIS A 4 19.41 -3.80 12.25
CA HIS A 4 19.37 -4.32 13.59
C HIS A 4 20.41 -5.46 13.72
N GLN A 5 21.54 -5.18 14.36
CA GLN A 5 22.64 -6.13 14.58
C GLN A 5 23.14 -6.79 13.27
N GLY A 6 23.28 -6.02 12.19
CA GLY A 6 23.70 -6.49 10.87
C GLY A 6 22.58 -7.05 9.99
N MET A 7 21.42 -7.35 10.55
CA MET A 7 20.23 -7.79 9.84
C MET A 7 19.45 -6.60 9.31
N LYS A 8 18.99 -6.67 8.06
CA LYS A 8 18.26 -5.59 7.39
C LYS A 8 16.76 -5.77 7.59
N ILE A 9 16.11 -4.83 8.27
CA ILE A 9 14.65 -4.79 8.39
C ILE A 9 14.09 -4.15 7.13
N ILE A 10 13.27 -4.89 6.39
CA ILE A 10 12.61 -4.42 5.17
C ILE A 10 11.09 -4.41 5.38
N GLY A 11 10.52 -3.20 5.41
CA GLY A 11 9.07 -3.01 5.43
C GLY A 11 8.48 -3.19 4.04
N ILE A 12 7.48 -4.06 3.89
CA ILE A 12 6.80 -4.30 2.62
C ILE A 12 5.29 -4.18 2.80
N ASP A 13 4.71 -3.17 2.17
CA ASP A 13 3.26 -3.01 2.03
C ASP A 13 2.81 -3.72 0.75
N ASN A 14 2.32 -4.94 0.91
CA ASN A 14 1.80 -5.80 -0.15
C ASN A 14 0.37 -5.39 -0.53
N GLY A 15 0.24 -4.23 -1.18
CA GLY A 15 -1.03 -3.72 -1.68
C GLY A 15 -1.52 -4.42 -2.96
N TYR A 16 -2.82 -4.30 -3.26
CA TYR A 16 -3.41 -4.88 -4.48
C TYR A 16 -3.04 -4.12 -5.76
N GLY A 17 -2.87 -2.81 -5.67
CA GLY A 17 -2.49 -2.00 -6.83
C GLY A 17 -0.98 -1.82 -6.95
N ASN A 18 -0.30 -1.64 -5.83
CA ASN A 18 1.13 -1.42 -5.77
C ASN A 18 1.75 -2.13 -4.58
N ILE A 19 2.96 -2.64 -4.77
CA ILE A 19 3.86 -3.06 -3.70
C ILE A 19 4.73 -1.87 -3.32
N LYS A 20 4.89 -1.62 -2.02
CA LYS A 20 5.70 -0.50 -1.51
C LYS A 20 6.68 -0.97 -0.47
N THR A 21 7.89 -0.45 -0.53
CA THR A 21 8.89 -0.55 0.53
C THR A 21 9.14 0.85 1.12
N ALA A 22 10.12 1.00 1.99
CA ALA A 22 10.48 2.31 2.51
C ALA A 22 10.92 3.30 1.40
N ASN A 23 11.53 2.80 0.31
CA ASN A 23 12.13 3.62 -0.76
C ASN A 23 11.60 3.33 -2.16
N CYS A 24 10.80 2.29 -2.36
CA CYS A 24 10.34 1.84 -3.66
C CYS A 24 8.82 1.70 -3.71
N CYS A 25 8.24 1.96 -4.89
CA CYS A 25 6.84 1.69 -5.20
C CYS A 25 6.76 1.16 -6.64
N PHE A 26 6.07 0.03 -6.83
CA PHE A 26 5.88 -0.55 -8.17
C PHE A 26 4.54 -1.28 -8.26
N PRO A 27 3.96 -1.43 -9.47
CA PRO A 27 2.68 -2.12 -9.66
C PRO A 27 2.73 -3.57 -9.18
N ALA A 28 1.65 -4.03 -8.55
CA ALA A 28 1.51 -5.40 -8.04
C ALA A 28 1.20 -6.44 -9.14
N GLY A 29 1.23 -6.04 -10.42
CA GLY A 29 1.06 -6.94 -11.54
C GLY A 29 2.23 -7.90 -11.68
N LEU A 30 1.95 -9.11 -12.14
CA LEU A 30 2.90 -10.20 -12.34
C LEU A 30 2.47 -11.08 -13.51
N THR A 31 3.40 -11.41 -14.40
CA THR A 31 3.18 -12.39 -15.46
C THR A 31 4.30 -13.42 -15.43
N ALA A 32 3.94 -14.69 -15.28
CA ALA A 32 4.88 -15.81 -15.32
C ALA A 32 5.08 -16.29 -16.76
N HIS A 33 6.31 -16.71 -17.09
CA HIS A 33 6.71 -17.25 -18.39
C HIS A 33 7.56 -18.51 -18.20
N ASP A 34 7.32 -19.53 -19.02
CA ASP A 34 8.10 -20.78 -19.03
C ASP A 34 9.44 -20.62 -19.76
N ALA A 35 9.59 -19.57 -20.58
CA ALA A 35 10.82 -19.25 -21.29
C ALA A 35 11.20 -17.78 -21.09
N GLU A 36 12.47 -17.48 -21.28
CA GLU A 36 12.98 -16.12 -21.07
C GLU A 36 12.32 -15.12 -22.02
N PRO A 37 11.61 -14.08 -21.52
CA PRO A 37 10.93 -13.10 -22.36
C PRO A 37 11.91 -12.17 -23.08
N VAL A 38 11.46 -11.60 -24.21
CA VAL A 38 12.25 -10.66 -25.02
C VAL A 38 12.50 -9.35 -24.26
N PHE A 39 11.46 -8.82 -23.58
CA PHE A 39 11.57 -7.60 -22.75
C PHE A 39 11.89 -8.00 -21.32
N LYS A 40 12.97 -7.45 -20.76
CA LYS A 40 13.57 -7.89 -19.49
C LYS A 40 13.67 -6.78 -18.43
N ASP A 41 13.04 -5.65 -18.64
CA ASP A 41 13.24 -4.45 -17.79
C ASP A 41 13.00 -4.72 -16.27
N ASP A 42 11.99 -5.50 -15.95
CA ASP A 42 11.65 -5.89 -14.60
C ASP A 42 11.56 -7.43 -14.45
N LEU A 43 12.48 -8.13 -15.11
CA LEU A 43 12.53 -9.59 -15.07
C LEU A 43 13.11 -10.08 -13.73
N LEU A 44 12.34 -10.93 -13.04
CA LEU A 44 12.77 -11.72 -11.92
C LEU A 44 12.87 -13.19 -12.35
N VAL A 45 13.97 -13.85 -12.02
CA VAL A 45 14.17 -15.30 -12.27
C VAL A 45 14.33 -15.99 -10.92
N TYR A 46 13.45 -16.92 -10.63
CA TYR A 46 13.45 -17.70 -9.40
C TYR A 46 12.96 -19.11 -9.66
N ASP A 47 13.68 -20.09 -9.15
CA ASP A 47 13.38 -21.54 -9.27
C ASP A 47 13.12 -21.99 -10.73
N GLY A 48 13.94 -21.48 -11.66
CA GLY A 48 13.85 -21.80 -13.09
C GLY A 48 12.71 -21.12 -13.85
N CYS A 49 11.86 -20.35 -13.19
CA CYS A 49 10.75 -19.60 -13.79
C CYS A 49 11.10 -18.13 -14.01
N TYR A 50 10.49 -17.52 -15.00
CA TYR A 50 10.67 -16.13 -15.40
C TYR A 50 9.41 -15.33 -15.07
N TYR A 51 9.57 -14.22 -14.35
CA TYR A 51 8.46 -13.38 -13.91
C TYR A 51 8.69 -11.93 -14.34
N LEU A 52 7.79 -11.37 -15.15
CA LEU A 52 7.77 -9.94 -15.45
C LEU A 52 6.96 -9.21 -14.37
N ILE A 53 7.64 -8.36 -13.60
CA ILE A 53 7.06 -7.61 -12.50
C ILE A 53 6.48 -6.29 -13.01
N GLY A 54 5.30 -5.92 -12.52
CA GLY A 54 4.62 -4.68 -12.89
C GLY A 54 3.75 -4.79 -14.14
N THR A 55 3.61 -5.99 -14.72
CA THR A 55 2.76 -6.25 -15.87
C THR A 55 1.43 -6.88 -15.45
N GLY A 56 0.34 -6.47 -16.09
CA GLY A 56 -1.00 -6.94 -15.75
C GLY A 56 -1.57 -6.28 -14.49
N HIS A 57 -2.79 -6.68 -14.15
CA HIS A 57 -3.48 -6.25 -12.94
C HIS A 57 -3.72 -7.45 -12.04
N LYS A 58 -3.42 -7.32 -10.75
CA LYS A 58 -3.77 -8.33 -9.76
C LYS A 58 -5.21 -8.15 -9.32
N GLU A 59 -6.03 -9.20 -9.46
CA GLU A 59 -7.37 -9.19 -8.90
C GLU A 59 -7.34 -9.18 -7.37
N PHE A 60 -8.36 -8.57 -6.77
CA PHE A 60 -8.56 -8.61 -5.33
C PHE A 60 -8.87 -10.04 -4.89
N LYS A 61 -7.98 -10.63 -4.09
CA LYS A 61 -8.20 -11.92 -3.41
C LYS A 61 -8.23 -11.70 -1.91
N ALA A 62 -9.21 -12.28 -1.23
CA ALA A 62 -9.33 -12.22 0.22
C ALA A 62 -8.23 -13.00 0.96
N ASP A 63 -7.49 -13.87 0.26
CA ASP A 63 -6.35 -14.63 0.77
C ASP A 63 -5.10 -14.27 -0.02
N LYS A 64 -4.06 -13.79 0.67
CA LYS A 64 -2.76 -13.46 0.08
C LYS A 64 -1.83 -14.66 -0.08
N THR A 65 -2.20 -15.80 0.47
CA THR A 65 -1.40 -17.04 0.45
C THR A 65 -1.89 -18.05 -0.60
N GLY A 66 -3.00 -17.74 -1.28
CA GLY A 66 -3.66 -18.65 -2.22
C GLY A 66 -2.94 -18.85 -3.56
N ASP A 67 -1.89 -18.07 -3.84
CA ASP A 67 -1.00 -18.21 -5.00
C ASP A 67 0.41 -17.73 -4.66
N ASP A 68 1.36 -17.93 -5.58
CA ASP A 68 2.75 -17.53 -5.38
C ASP A 68 3.05 -16.06 -5.70
N ASP A 69 2.09 -15.32 -6.20
CA ASP A 69 2.30 -13.96 -6.69
C ASP A 69 2.87 -13.02 -5.62
N TYR A 70 2.26 -13.01 -4.41
CA TYR A 70 2.76 -12.14 -3.33
C TYR A 70 4.14 -12.57 -2.83
N TYR A 71 4.47 -13.85 -2.95
CA TYR A 71 5.83 -14.32 -2.65
C TYR A 71 6.84 -13.78 -3.65
N ILE A 72 6.57 -13.92 -4.94
CA ILE A 72 7.43 -13.40 -6.01
C ILE A 72 7.54 -11.87 -5.96
N LEU A 73 6.42 -11.18 -5.73
CA LEU A 73 6.41 -9.72 -5.54
C LEU A 73 7.22 -9.29 -4.31
N THR A 74 7.24 -10.11 -3.25
CA THR A 74 8.10 -9.88 -2.07
C THR A 74 9.57 -10.02 -2.42
N LEU A 75 9.97 -11.02 -3.24
CA LEU A 75 11.37 -11.13 -3.73
C LEU A 75 11.77 -9.89 -4.54
N ALA A 76 10.90 -9.41 -5.43
CA ALA A 76 11.14 -8.19 -6.19
C ALA A 76 11.25 -6.95 -5.28
N ALA A 77 10.44 -6.86 -4.21
CA ALA A 77 10.50 -5.78 -3.23
C ALA A 77 11.82 -5.79 -2.46
N ILE A 78 12.27 -6.97 -2.00
CA ILE A 78 13.57 -7.15 -1.35
C ILE A 78 14.69 -6.70 -2.29
N ALA A 79 14.72 -7.18 -3.53
CA ALA A 79 15.77 -6.82 -4.49
C ALA A 79 15.82 -5.32 -4.77
N ARG A 80 14.66 -4.67 -4.95
CA ARG A 80 14.58 -3.23 -5.18
C ARG A 80 15.08 -2.44 -3.97
N GLU A 81 14.70 -2.84 -2.77
CA GLU A 81 15.11 -2.16 -1.54
C GLU A 81 16.61 -2.34 -1.28
N LEU A 82 17.16 -3.56 -1.44
CA LEU A 82 18.59 -3.82 -1.33
C LEU A 82 19.40 -3.04 -2.38
N ASN A 83 18.90 -2.95 -3.61
CA ASN A 83 19.58 -2.22 -4.69
C ASN A 83 19.71 -0.71 -4.40
N VAL A 84 18.77 -0.09 -3.66
CA VAL A 84 18.91 1.31 -3.21
C VAL A 84 20.18 1.52 -2.38
N TYR A 85 20.60 0.49 -1.64
CA TYR A 85 21.80 0.52 -0.79
C TYR A 85 23.01 -0.16 -1.43
N GLY A 86 22.92 -0.56 -2.69
CA GLY A 86 24.00 -1.24 -3.42
C GLY A 86 24.29 -2.67 -2.93
N LEU A 87 23.34 -3.31 -2.23
CA LEU A 87 23.48 -4.65 -1.66
C LEU A 87 22.87 -5.71 -2.58
N THR A 88 23.51 -6.88 -2.63
CA THR A 88 23.02 -8.06 -3.34
C THR A 88 23.04 -9.33 -2.45
N ASP A 89 23.66 -9.22 -1.27
CA ASP A 89 23.74 -10.28 -0.27
C ASP A 89 23.35 -9.67 1.09
N ALA A 90 22.40 -10.26 1.79
CA ALA A 90 21.94 -9.77 3.09
C ALA A 90 21.13 -10.80 3.87
N THR A 91 21.28 -10.80 5.20
CA THR A 91 20.28 -11.36 6.11
C THR A 91 19.18 -10.31 6.33
N VAL A 92 17.91 -10.65 6.04
CA VAL A 92 16.78 -9.74 6.12
C VAL A 92 15.73 -10.20 7.14
N TYR A 93 15.09 -9.26 7.78
CA TYR A 93 13.89 -9.47 8.58
C TYR A 93 12.74 -8.73 7.91
N LEU A 94 11.69 -9.46 7.57
CA LEU A 94 10.56 -8.87 6.84
C LEU A 94 9.53 -8.31 7.82
N ALA A 95 9.18 -7.05 7.63
CA ALA A 95 8.10 -6.37 8.32
C ALA A 95 6.96 -6.13 7.32
N VAL A 96 5.91 -6.93 7.39
CA VAL A 96 4.81 -6.93 6.41
C VAL A 96 3.48 -6.61 7.06
N GLY A 97 2.42 -6.45 6.27
CA GLY A 97 1.11 -6.12 6.80
C GLY A 97 -0.06 -6.82 6.15
N LEU A 98 -1.11 -6.94 6.96
CA LEU A 98 -2.43 -7.40 6.56
C LEU A 98 -3.48 -6.33 6.89
N PRO A 99 -4.61 -6.30 6.16
CA PRO A 99 -5.77 -5.50 6.54
C PRO A 99 -6.14 -5.75 8.00
N LEU A 100 -6.57 -4.70 8.70
CA LEU A 100 -6.84 -4.71 10.13
C LEU A 100 -7.67 -5.91 10.60
N THR A 101 -8.75 -6.22 9.89
CA THR A 101 -9.69 -7.29 10.22
C THR A 101 -9.14 -8.70 9.94
N TRP A 102 -8.01 -8.82 9.23
CA TRP A 102 -7.42 -10.11 8.83
C TRP A 102 -6.24 -10.54 9.69
N VAL A 103 -5.55 -9.57 10.32
CA VAL A 103 -4.33 -9.83 11.10
C VAL A 103 -4.50 -10.98 12.09
N SER A 104 -5.60 -10.99 12.85
CA SER A 104 -5.84 -12.01 13.87
C SER A 104 -6.03 -13.44 13.33
N ARG A 105 -6.49 -13.57 12.08
CA ARG A 105 -6.82 -14.87 11.48
C ARG A 105 -5.73 -15.38 10.53
N GLN A 106 -5.05 -14.49 9.82
CA GLN A 106 -4.13 -14.86 8.74
C GLN A 106 -2.66 -14.58 9.06
N ARG A 107 -2.34 -14.04 10.25
CA ARG A 107 -0.97 -13.67 10.62
C ARG A 107 0.00 -14.83 10.49
N GLU A 108 -0.31 -15.98 11.11
CA GLU A 108 0.62 -17.11 11.15
C GLU A 108 0.75 -17.79 9.80
N ASP A 109 -0.35 -17.92 9.04
CA ASP A 109 -0.32 -18.47 7.69
C ASP A 109 0.50 -17.58 6.75
N PHE A 110 0.36 -16.26 6.86
CA PHE A 110 1.13 -15.32 6.04
C PHE A 110 2.63 -15.30 6.42
N LYS A 111 2.94 -15.45 7.72
CA LYS A 111 4.34 -15.65 8.17
C LYS A 111 4.93 -16.94 7.58
N ALA A 112 4.22 -18.06 7.73
CA ALA A 112 4.66 -19.36 7.20
C ALA A 112 4.85 -19.31 5.68
N TYR A 113 3.93 -18.67 4.96
CA TYR A 113 3.99 -18.48 3.51
C TYR A 113 5.26 -17.72 3.08
N LEU A 114 5.61 -16.62 3.76
CA LEU A 114 6.80 -15.83 3.44
C LEU A 114 8.10 -16.50 3.92
N MET A 115 8.02 -17.36 4.95
CA MET A 115 9.17 -18.09 5.52
C MET A 115 9.39 -19.47 4.89
N ARG A 116 8.59 -19.86 3.86
CA ARG A 116 8.65 -21.20 3.25
C ARG A 116 10.05 -21.59 2.73
N ASN A 117 10.82 -20.60 2.26
CA ASN A 117 12.23 -20.74 1.92
C ASN A 117 13.02 -19.64 2.63
N ARG A 118 13.92 -20.03 3.52
CA ARG A 118 14.74 -19.07 4.26
C ARG A 118 15.96 -18.61 3.47
N GLU A 119 16.57 -19.50 2.72
CA GLU A 119 17.72 -19.19 1.88
C GLU A 119 17.24 -18.99 0.44
N LEU A 120 17.42 -17.80 -0.08
CA LEU A 120 16.93 -17.38 -1.37
C LEU A 120 18.08 -17.03 -2.30
N ALA A 121 18.10 -17.64 -3.48
CA ALA A 121 18.95 -17.26 -4.59
C ALA A 121 18.06 -16.96 -5.81
N PHE A 122 18.08 -15.74 -6.28
CA PHE A 122 17.28 -15.31 -7.43
C PHE A 122 17.98 -14.20 -8.20
N THR A 123 17.51 -13.93 -9.42
CA THR A 123 18.02 -12.84 -10.24
C THR A 123 16.92 -11.81 -10.44
N PHE A 124 17.24 -10.54 -10.31
CA PHE A 124 16.33 -9.45 -10.62
C PHE A 124 17.04 -8.36 -11.43
N ARG A 125 16.48 -8.00 -12.59
CA ARG A 125 17.07 -7.04 -13.54
C ARG A 125 18.51 -7.39 -13.91
N GLY A 126 18.81 -8.68 -14.11
CA GLY A 126 20.12 -9.18 -14.46
C GLY A 126 21.16 -9.23 -13.31
N LYS A 127 20.76 -8.82 -12.08
CA LYS A 127 21.62 -8.94 -10.89
C LYS A 127 21.23 -10.16 -10.06
N ALA A 128 22.22 -10.95 -9.63
CA ALA A 128 22.01 -12.08 -8.72
C ALA A 128 21.93 -11.59 -7.27
N TYR A 129 20.94 -12.10 -6.54
CA TYR A 129 20.73 -11.83 -5.11
C TYR A 129 20.83 -13.11 -4.31
N ARG A 130 21.42 -13.01 -3.12
CA ARG A 130 21.43 -14.05 -2.08
C ARG A 130 20.88 -13.45 -0.81
N VAL A 131 19.79 -13.98 -0.34
CA VAL A 131 19.06 -13.40 0.80
C VAL A 131 18.70 -14.50 1.78
N GLU A 132 19.07 -14.32 3.03
CA GLU A 132 18.59 -15.13 4.14
C GLU A 132 17.44 -14.41 4.84
N ILE A 133 16.25 -15.05 4.94
CA ILE A 133 15.14 -14.53 5.72
C ILE A 133 15.28 -15.01 7.17
N ALA A 134 15.71 -14.12 8.07
CA ALA A 134 15.85 -14.40 9.49
C ALA A 134 14.51 -14.50 10.21
N GLY A 135 13.51 -13.74 9.76
CA GLY A 135 12.17 -13.74 10.34
C GLY A 135 11.19 -12.84 9.63
N VAL A 136 9.93 -12.95 10.03
CA VAL A 136 8.81 -12.16 9.49
C VAL A 136 7.91 -11.72 10.64
N ASP A 137 7.60 -10.42 10.69
CA ASP A 137 6.54 -9.89 11.54
C ASP A 137 5.42 -9.27 10.71
N VAL A 138 4.17 -9.52 11.15
CA VAL A 138 2.96 -9.06 10.46
C VAL A 138 2.25 -8.02 11.31
N PHE A 139 2.04 -6.84 10.74
CA PHE A 139 1.43 -5.68 11.37
C PHE A 139 0.09 -5.30 10.73
N PRO A 140 -0.79 -4.58 11.44
CA PRO A 140 -2.02 -4.05 10.85
C PRO A 140 -1.71 -2.88 9.89
N GLN A 141 -2.26 -2.96 8.66
CA GLN A 141 -2.21 -1.86 7.70
C GLN A 141 -2.89 -0.60 8.25
N GLY A 142 -2.53 0.56 7.73
CA GLY A 142 -3.07 1.85 8.15
C GLY A 142 -2.44 2.36 9.44
N PHE A 143 -2.59 1.65 10.56
CA PHE A 143 -1.99 2.04 11.85
C PHE A 143 -0.47 2.22 11.79
N ALA A 144 0.21 1.34 11.08
CA ALA A 144 1.66 1.41 10.94
C ALA A 144 2.14 2.75 10.37
N ALA A 145 1.42 3.32 9.42
CA ALA A 145 1.80 4.60 8.78
C ALA A 145 1.91 5.77 9.78
N VAL A 146 1.18 5.71 10.89
CA VAL A 146 1.18 6.75 11.92
C VAL A 146 1.86 6.32 13.23
N ALA A 147 2.36 5.10 13.30
CA ALA A 147 2.93 4.53 14.53
C ALA A 147 4.07 5.36 15.12
N GLY A 148 4.91 5.97 14.27
CA GLY A 148 5.99 6.87 14.69
C GLY A 148 5.51 8.20 15.29
N GLN A 149 4.29 8.62 14.95
CA GLN A 149 3.69 9.91 15.36
C GLN A 149 2.56 9.72 16.37
N ILE A 150 2.28 8.50 16.80
CA ILE A 150 1.15 8.18 17.69
C ILE A 150 1.20 8.95 19.02
N ARG A 151 2.38 9.38 19.43
CA ARG A 151 2.58 10.19 20.66
C ARG A 151 1.93 11.56 20.59
N ASP A 152 1.73 12.09 19.38
CA ASP A 152 1.15 13.40 19.11
C ASP A 152 -0.38 13.36 19.03
N PHE A 153 -0.97 12.15 19.00
CA PHE A 153 -2.42 11.94 18.90
C PHE A 153 -3.07 12.13 20.27
N GLN A 154 -3.78 13.24 20.43
CA GLN A 154 -4.55 13.55 21.63
C GLN A 154 -6.05 13.40 21.34
N GLY A 155 -6.80 12.90 22.31
CA GLY A 155 -8.26 12.70 22.21
C GLY A 155 -8.62 11.70 21.10
N VAL A 156 -9.76 11.94 20.46
CA VAL A 156 -10.31 11.06 19.41
C VAL A 156 -9.78 11.45 18.04
N ASN A 157 -9.17 10.49 17.37
CA ASN A 157 -8.67 10.60 16.00
C ASN A 157 -9.27 9.49 15.14
N MET A 158 -9.50 9.78 13.87
CA MET A 158 -9.89 8.79 12.87
C MET A 158 -8.80 8.68 11.82
N LEU A 159 -8.36 7.47 11.52
CA LEU A 159 -7.53 7.16 10.35
C LEU A 159 -8.42 6.73 9.19
N CYS A 160 -8.12 7.22 8.00
CA CYS A 160 -8.73 6.83 6.74
C CYS A 160 -7.62 6.47 5.75
N ASP A 161 -7.35 5.17 5.61
CA ASP A 161 -6.35 4.66 4.66
C ASP A 161 -7.04 4.28 3.35
N ILE A 162 -6.84 5.09 2.32
CA ILE A 162 -7.45 4.90 1.00
C ILE A 162 -6.44 4.19 0.11
N GLY A 163 -6.66 2.89 -0.09
CA GLY A 163 -5.89 2.05 -0.99
C GLY A 163 -6.39 2.07 -2.43
N ASN A 164 -5.97 1.09 -3.23
CA ASN A 164 -6.45 0.94 -4.60
C ASN A 164 -7.89 0.42 -4.65
N GLY A 165 -8.21 -0.64 -3.90
CA GLY A 165 -9.51 -1.29 -3.90
C GLY A 165 -10.38 -1.00 -2.69
N THR A 166 -9.80 -0.56 -1.58
CA THR A 166 -10.49 -0.41 -0.30
C THR A 166 -10.09 0.86 0.43
N MET A 167 -10.97 1.30 1.30
CA MET A 167 -10.75 2.31 2.33
C MET A 167 -10.86 1.64 3.69
N ASN A 168 -9.79 1.70 4.49
CA ASN A 168 -9.78 1.22 5.86
C ASN A 168 -9.93 2.39 6.82
N ILE A 169 -10.87 2.26 7.76
CA ILE A 169 -11.19 3.27 8.76
C ILE A 169 -10.84 2.70 10.14
N MET A 170 -10.14 3.47 10.97
CA MET A 170 -9.78 3.08 12.33
C MET A 170 -9.93 4.28 13.25
N PHE A 171 -10.49 4.04 14.43
CA PHE A 171 -10.47 5.01 15.52
C PHE A 171 -9.24 4.82 16.40
N ILE A 172 -8.67 5.94 16.83
CA ILE A 172 -7.60 6.00 17.82
C ILE A 172 -8.06 6.96 18.91
N ASN A 173 -8.14 6.47 20.15
CA ASN A 173 -8.46 7.28 21.31
C ASN A 173 -7.26 7.31 22.25
N ASP A 174 -6.78 8.51 22.57
CA ASP A 174 -5.62 8.74 23.43
C ASP A 174 -4.46 7.79 23.11
N ARG A 175 -4.04 7.79 21.83
CA ARG A 175 -2.90 7.02 21.28
C ARG A 175 -3.13 5.50 21.17
N LYS A 176 -4.33 5.00 21.45
CA LYS A 176 -4.66 3.57 21.41
C LYS A 176 -5.69 3.29 20.32
N PRO A 177 -5.44 2.32 19.43
CA PRO A 177 -6.44 1.85 18.49
C PRO A 177 -7.66 1.30 19.21
N VAL A 178 -8.84 1.63 18.70
CA VAL A 178 -10.13 1.12 19.24
C VAL A 178 -10.53 -0.06 18.35
N VAL A 179 -10.29 -1.29 18.84
CA VAL A 179 -10.36 -2.53 18.05
C VAL A 179 -11.74 -2.82 17.48
N ASP A 180 -12.81 -2.50 18.21
CA ASP A 180 -14.20 -2.68 17.81
C ASP A 180 -14.72 -1.57 16.88
N ARG A 181 -13.91 -0.55 16.59
CA ARG A 181 -14.22 0.56 15.69
C ARG A 181 -13.26 0.62 14.49
N MET A 182 -13.15 -0.53 13.81
CA MET A 182 -12.37 -0.71 12.61
C MET A 182 -13.26 -1.21 11.48
N PHE A 183 -13.20 -0.55 10.32
CA PHE A 183 -14.07 -0.82 9.18
C PHE A 183 -13.25 -0.90 7.90
N THR A 184 -13.72 -1.70 6.94
CA THR A 184 -13.17 -1.77 5.59
C THR A 184 -14.31 -1.58 4.59
N GLU A 185 -14.19 -0.58 3.74
CA GLU A 185 -15.16 -0.23 2.72
C GLU A 185 -14.55 -0.43 1.32
N LYS A 186 -15.37 -0.81 0.35
CA LYS A 186 -14.93 -0.95 -1.05
C LYS A 186 -14.90 0.42 -1.75
N TYR A 187 -14.12 1.35 -1.21
CA TYR A 187 -13.97 2.73 -1.69
C TYR A 187 -12.49 3.09 -1.84
N GLY A 188 -11.87 2.62 -2.92
CA GLY A 188 -10.48 2.91 -3.24
C GLY A 188 -10.33 3.77 -4.50
N THR A 189 -9.09 4.01 -4.93
CA THR A 189 -8.82 4.80 -6.14
C THR A 189 -9.32 4.13 -7.42
N HIS A 190 -9.36 2.81 -7.46
CA HIS A 190 -9.86 2.06 -8.61
C HIS A 190 -11.35 2.29 -8.85
N GLN A 191 -12.17 2.32 -7.78
CA GLN A 191 -13.59 2.60 -7.89
C GLN A 191 -13.83 4.04 -8.39
N CYS A 192 -13.03 4.99 -7.93
CA CYS A 192 -13.06 6.36 -8.46
C CYS A 192 -12.75 6.39 -9.96
N MET A 193 -11.70 5.68 -10.38
CA MET A 193 -11.33 5.58 -11.80
C MET A 193 -12.45 4.97 -12.64
N LEU A 194 -13.13 3.91 -12.15
CA LEU A 194 -14.27 3.30 -12.84
C LEU A 194 -15.45 4.28 -12.98
N ALA A 195 -15.78 5.01 -11.91
CA ALA A 195 -16.83 6.04 -11.93
C ALA A 195 -16.52 7.14 -12.96
N VAL A 196 -15.26 7.59 -13.02
CA VAL A 196 -14.79 8.55 -14.01
C VAL A 196 -14.95 8.00 -15.44
N ARG A 197 -14.53 6.77 -15.72
CA ARG A 197 -14.66 6.15 -17.04
C ARG A 197 -16.13 6.08 -17.49
N GLU A 198 -17.00 5.65 -16.58
CA GLU A 198 -18.44 5.57 -16.85
C GLU A 198 -19.03 6.95 -17.15
N ASN A 199 -18.70 7.98 -16.36
CA ASN A 199 -19.22 9.32 -16.56
C ASN A 199 -18.70 9.97 -17.86
N VAL A 200 -17.41 9.79 -18.19
CA VAL A 200 -16.85 10.26 -19.46
C VAL A 200 -17.52 9.56 -20.65
N MET A 201 -17.72 8.25 -20.59
CA MET A 201 -18.44 7.51 -21.63
C MET A 201 -19.87 8.03 -21.81
N ARG A 202 -20.57 8.31 -20.71
CA ARG A 202 -21.95 8.84 -20.74
C ARG A 202 -22.03 10.25 -21.32
N THR A 203 -21.07 11.13 -20.97
CA THR A 203 -21.11 12.55 -21.31
C THR A 203 -20.49 12.84 -22.68
N HIS A 204 -19.40 12.18 -23.02
CA HIS A 204 -18.61 12.46 -24.23
C HIS A 204 -18.68 11.35 -25.27
N HIS A 205 -19.36 10.22 -24.98
CA HIS A 205 -19.41 9.04 -25.85
C HIS A 205 -18.02 8.54 -26.29
N ALA A 206 -17.02 8.69 -25.40
CA ALA A 206 -15.62 8.38 -25.65
C ALA A 206 -15.01 7.62 -24.46
N THR A 207 -13.96 6.85 -24.76
CA THR A 207 -13.10 6.22 -23.73
C THR A 207 -11.90 7.12 -23.44
N VAL A 208 -11.46 7.16 -22.18
CA VAL A 208 -10.23 7.84 -21.78
C VAL A 208 -9.27 6.81 -21.23
N ASP A 209 -8.01 6.94 -21.64
CA ASP A 209 -6.93 6.08 -21.15
C ASP A 209 -6.79 6.20 -19.63
N GLU A 210 -6.56 5.07 -18.97
CA GLU A 210 -6.44 4.99 -17.51
C GLU A 210 -5.30 5.87 -16.98
N SER A 211 -4.20 5.98 -17.72
CA SER A 211 -3.05 6.81 -17.33
C SER A 211 -3.40 8.30 -17.25
N ILE A 212 -4.30 8.78 -18.13
CA ILE A 212 -4.80 10.17 -18.13
C ILE A 212 -5.67 10.39 -16.89
N ILE A 213 -6.61 9.48 -16.62
CA ILE A 213 -7.48 9.56 -15.44
C ILE A 213 -6.63 9.56 -14.17
N ASN A 214 -5.69 8.61 -14.04
CA ASN A 214 -4.80 8.51 -12.89
C ASN A 214 -3.96 9.78 -12.71
N ARG A 215 -3.53 10.43 -13.80
CA ARG A 215 -2.83 11.70 -13.74
C ARG A 215 -3.71 12.82 -13.16
N VAL A 216 -4.96 12.94 -13.61
CA VAL A 216 -5.90 13.93 -13.07
C VAL A 216 -6.19 13.64 -11.60
N LEU A 217 -6.48 12.38 -11.24
CA LEU A 217 -6.78 12.01 -9.85
C LEU A 217 -5.60 12.32 -8.92
N ARG A 218 -4.37 12.08 -9.38
CA ARG A 218 -3.15 12.27 -8.57
C ARG A 218 -2.72 13.74 -8.46
N PHE A 219 -2.84 14.51 -9.54
CA PHE A 219 -2.29 15.87 -9.62
C PHE A 219 -3.35 16.97 -9.73
N GLY A 220 -4.63 16.60 -9.83
CA GLY A 220 -5.74 17.53 -10.03
C GLY A 220 -5.86 18.04 -11.46
N THR A 221 -4.93 17.67 -12.37
CA THR A 221 -4.91 18.17 -13.75
C THR A 221 -4.18 17.22 -14.70
N ALA A 222 -4.45 17.35 -16.01
CA ALA A 222 -3.69 16.75 -17.12
C ALA A 222 -3.77 17.66 -18.33
N ASP A 223 -2.89 17.44 -19.31
CA ASP A 223 -2.92 18.14 -20.62
C ASP A 223 -3.93 17.45 -21.55
N ILE A 224 -5.21 17.82 -21.38
CA ILE A 224 -6.36 17.35 -22.16
C ILE A 224 -7.34 18.48 -22.36
N ARG A 225 -8.34 18.28 -23.23
CA ARG A 225 -9.42 19.27 -23.45
C ARG A 225 -10.14 19.56 -22.12
N GLU A 226 -10.49 20.83 -21.92
CA GLU A 226 -11.07 21.33 -20.67
C GLU A 226 -12.43 20.68 -20.34
N ASP A 227 -13.25 20.37 -21.34
CA ASP A 227 -14.54 19.69 -21.12
C ASP A 227 -14.37 18.29 -20.52
N TYR A 228 -13.37 17.51 -20.98
CA TYR A 228 -13.01 16.22 -20.38
C TYR A 228 -12.43 16.39 -18.98
N LEU A 229 -11.53 17.36 -18.80
CA LEU A 229 -10.91 17.64 -17.51
C LEU A 229 -11.95 18.00 -16.45
N THR A 230 -12.93 18.84 -16.83
CA THR A 230 -14.07 19.23 -15.98
C THR A 230 -14.89 18.01 -15.57
N THR A 231 -15.28 17.16 -16.54
CA THR A 231 -16.06 15.93 -16.23
C THR A 231 -15.32 15.01 -15.27
N ILE A 232 -14.00 14.83 -15.46
CA ILE A 232 -13.19 13.99 -14.55
C ILE A 232 -13.13 14.60 -13.16
N ARG A 233 -12.90 15.90 -13.04
CA ARG A 233 -12.81 16.61 -11.76
C ARG A 233 -14.14 16.59 -11.00
N GLU A 234 -15.26 16.87 -11.66
CA GLU A 234 -16.59 16.85 -11.05
C GLU A 234 -16.91 15.46 -10.50
N THR A 235 -16.63 14.40 -11.28
CA THR A 235 -16.83 13.03 -10.82
C THR A 235 -15.95 12.71 -9.61
N ALA A 236 -14.70 13.17 -9.60
CA ALA A 236 -13.79 12.97 -8.46
C ALA A 236 -14.27 13.74 -7.22
N VAL A 237 -14.80 14.94 -7.36
CA VAL A 237 -15.40 15.73 -6.26
C VAL A 237 -16.60 14.98 -5.67
N GLU A 238 -17.51 14.48 -6.52
CA GLU A 238 -18.65 13.67 -6.07
C GLU A 238 -18.19 12.43 -5.32
N TYR A 239 -17.20 11.71 -5.87
CA TYR A 239 -16.64 10.50 -5.25
C TYR A 239 -16.03 10.79 -3.87
N VAL A 240 -15.27 11.87 -3.72
CA VAL A 240 -14.72 12.27 -2.42
C VAL A 240 -15.81 12.72 -1.46
N GLY A 241 -16.88 13.36 -1.96
CA GLY A 241 -18.08 13.66 -1.19
C GLY A 241 -18.70 12.41 -0.55
N GLU A 242 -18.77 11.30 -1.31
CA GLU A 242 -19.23 10.00 -0.83
C GLU A 242 -18.28 9.40 0.23
N ILE A 243 -16.97 9.54 0.06
CA ILE A 243 -16.00 9.14 1.10
C ILE A 243 -16.33 9.85 2.42
N PHE A 244 -16.50 11.18 2.40
CA PHE A 244 -16.84 11.91 3.62
C PHE A 244 -18.24 11.57 4.16
N ARG A 245 -19.20 11.19 3.31
CA ARG A 245 -20.50 10.67 3.75
C ARG A 245 -20.33 9.38 4.53
N ILE A 246 -19.56 8.42 3.99
CA ILE A 246 -19.25 7.14 4.66
C ILE A 246 -18.53 7.39 5.98
N LEU A 247 -17.54 8.28 6.03
CA LEU A 247 -16.85 8.62 7.28
C LEU A 247 -17.83 9.12 8.34
N ARG A 248 -18.81 9.97 7.97
CA ARG A 248 -19.87 10.45 8.89
C ARG A 248 -20.81 9.32 9.32
N GLU A 249 -21.15 8.38 8.46
CA GLU A 249 -21.91 7.18 8.82
C GLU A 249 -21.15 6.29 9.82
N ARG A 250 -19.81 6.34 9.76
CA ARG A 250 -18.91 5.72 10.75
C ARG A 250 -18.57 6.67 11.91
N GLU A 251 -19.45 7.62 12.20
CA GLU A 251 -19.39 8.54 13.35
C GLU A 251 -18.24 9.58 13.30
N TYR A 252 -17.68 9.88 12.13
CA TYR A 252 -16.76 10.99 11.98
C TYR A 252 -17.48 12.32 12.26
N THR A 253 -17.02 13.02 13.28
CA THR A 253 -17.55 14.35 13.64
C THR A 253 -16.40 15.37 13.56
N PRO A 254 -16.32 16.21 12.49
CA PRO A 254 -15.21 17.14 12.27
C PRO A 254 -14.93 18.09 13.44
N ALA A 255 -15.98 18.53 14.14
CA ALA A 255 -15.85 19.43 15.26
C ALA A 255 -15.18 18.79 16.50
N LEU A 256 -15.24 17.47 16.65
CA LEU A 256 -14.83 16.76 17.86
C LEU A 256 -13.56 15.93 17.71
N MET A 257 -13.18 15.58 16.48
CA MET A 257 -12.05 14.70 16.23
C MET A 257 -11.20 15.15 15.06
N ARG A 258 -9.97 14.64 14.98
CA ARG A 258 -9.07 14.84 13.86
C ARG A 258 -9.19 13.67 12.89
N LEU A 259 -9.09 13.96 11.59
CA LEU A 259 -9.03 12.97 10.52
C LEU A 259 -7.61 12.91 9.96
N HIS A 260 -7.06 11.72 9.86
CA HIS A 260 -5.77 11.43 9.24
C HIS A 260 -6.00 10.60 7.98
N VAL A 261 -5.78 11.21 6.81
CA VAL A 261 -5.96 10.55 5.51
C VAL A 261 -4.61 10.09 4.99
N LEU A 262 -4.51 8.83 4.67
CA LEU A 262 -3.27 8.18 4.21
C LEU A 262 -3.52 7.20 3.06
N GLY A 263 -2.48 6.56 2.58
CA GLY A 263 -2.53 5.64 1.46
C GLY A 263 -2.39 6.34 0.10
N GLY A 264 -2.34 5.52 -0.98
CA GLY A 264 -2.19 6.05 -2.34
C GLY A 264 -3.35 6.93 -2.82
N GLY A 265 -4.54 6.78 -2.21
CA GLY A 265 -5.73 7.56 -2.51
C GLY A 265 -5.88 8.84 -1.68
N SER A 266 -4.94 9.16 -0.79
CA SER A 266 -4.96 10.42 -0.04
C SER A 266 -4.97 11.66 -0.96
N CYS A 267 -4.36 11.53 -2.14
CA CYS A 267 -4.38 12.57 -3.18
C CYS A 267 -5.79 12.92 -3.67
N LEU A 268 -6.76 11.99 -3.63
CA LEU A 268 -8.15 12.28 -3.97
C LEU A 268 -8.74 13.31 -3.01
N VAL A 269 -8.57 13.08 -1.71
CA VAL A 269 -9.06 14.00 -0.68
C VAL A 269 -8.36 15.34 -0.78
N ARG A 270 -7.03 15.34 -0.99
CA ARG A 270 -6.26 16.57 -1.16
C ARG A 270 -6.71 17.42 -2.34
N ASN A 271 -6.96 16.78 -3.50
CA ASN A 271 -7.23 17.48 -4.75
C ASN A 271 -8.72 17.84 -4.94
N PHE A 272 -9.64 17.05 -4.36
CA PHE A 272 -11.07 17.14 -4.65
C PHE A 272 -11.95 17.22 -3.40
N GLY A 273 -11.36 17.16 -2.19
CA GLY A 273 -12.11 17.22 -0.94
C GLY A 273 -12.37 18.65 -0.47
N ALA A 274 -13.55 18.86 0.11
CA ALA A 274 -13.88 20.04 0.90
C ALA A 274 -13.77 19.67 2.39
N TYR A 275 -12.74 20.15 3.09
CA TYR A 275 -12.48 19.84 4.50
C TYR A 275 -11.81 20.99 5.23
N ASP A 276 -11.88 20.96 6.56
CA ASP A 276 -11.18 21.90 7.43
C ASP A 276 -9.70 21.46 7.57
N ALA A 277 -8.79 22.25 7.02
CA ALA A 277 -7.36 21.96 7.02
C ALA A 277 -6.75 21.92 8.44
N ASP A 278 -7.36 22.55 9.43
CA ASP A 278 -6.91 22.49 10.82
C ASP A 278 -7.28 21.19 11.52
N ARG A 279 -8.22 20.43 10.94
CA ARG A 279 -8.74 19.17 11.49
C ARG A 279 -8.41 17.94 10.66
N VAL A 280 -7.95 18.11 9.42
CA VAL A 280 -7.60 17.01 8.52
C VAL A 280 -6.14 17.08 8.17
N THR A 281 -5.42 16.00 8.46
CA THR A 281 -4.02 15.80 8.07
C THR A 281 -3.94 14.81 6.92
N ILE A 282 -3.32 15.21 5.81
CA ILE A 282 -3.11 14.35 4.64
C ILE A 282 -1.65 13.91 4.60
N TYR A 283 -1.42 12.60 4.63
CA TYR A 283 -0.11 11.99 4.52
C TYR A 283 0.21 11.73 3.04
N GLU A 284 1.15 12.49 2.51
CA GLU A 284 1.54 12.38 1.09
C GLU A 284 2.56 11.29 0.81
N ASP A 285 3.25 10.81 1.84
CA ASP A 285 4.22 9.72 1.70
C ASP A 285 3.50 8.40 1.47
N ILE A 286 3.44 7.96 0.23
CA ILE A 286 2.83 6.69 -0.17
C ILE A 286 3.54 5.46 0.42
N CYS A 287 4.78 5.62 0.89
CA CYS A 287 5.58 4.58 1.54
C CYS A 287 5.44 4.59 3.08
N ALA A 288 4.64 5.48 3.65
CA ALA A 288 4.50 5.65 5.10
C ALA A 288 4.16 4.34 5.83
N THR A 289 3.28 3.51 5.24
CA THR A 289 2.90 2.21 5.81
C THR A 289 4.10 1.25 5.90
N ALA A 290 4.89 1.12 4.84
CA ALA A 290 6.07 0.28 4.82
C ALA A 290 7.15 0.78 5.81
N LYS A 291 7.39 2.09 5.87
CA LYS A 291 8.27 2.71 6.87
C LYS A 291 7.79 2.47 8.30
N GLY A 292 6.48 2.51 8.50
CA GLY A 292 5.84 2.21 9.78
C GLY A 292 6.03 0.75 10.21
N TYR A 293 5.99 -0.19 9.28
CA TYR A 293 6.31 -1.59 9.56
C TYR A 293 7.77 -1.75 10.04
N GLU A 294 8.72 -1.10 9.35
CA GLU A 294 10.13 -1.11 9.78
C GLU A 294 10.29 -0.55 11.20
N PHE A 295 9.58 0.56 11.50
CA PHE A 295 9.61 1.16 12.83
C PHE A 295 9.05 0.24 13.90
N LEU A 296 7.88 -0.38 13.67
CA LEU A 296 7.25 -1.28 14.62
C LEU A 296 8.07 -2.56 14.84
N CYS A 297 8.64 -3.13 13.78
CA CYS A 297 9.49 -4.30 13.82
C CYS A 297 10.78 -4.03 14.62
N GLU A 298 11.45 -2.91 14.35
CA GLU A 298 12.65 -2.50 15.11
C GLU A 298 12.33 -2.36 16.61
N GLN A 299 11.19 -1.76 16.97
CA GLN A 299 10.75 -1.66 18.36
C GLN A 299 10.46 -3.02 19.00
N ALA A 300 9.91 -3.98 18.24
CA ALA A 300 9.65 -5.33 18.72
C ALA A 300 10.94 -6.11 18.96
N LEU A 301 11.89 -6.05 18.02
CA LEU A 301 13.20 -6.70 18.14
C LEU A 301 14.01 -6.15 19.32
N HIS A 302 14.00 -4.84 19.54
CA HIS A 302 14.65 -4.22 20.70
C HIS A 302 14.04 -4.64 22.06
N ARG A 303 12.76 -4.96 22.12
CA ARG A 303 12.13 -5.47 23.36
C ARG A 303 12.50 -6.92 23.60
N GLY A 304 12.49 -7.78 22.56
CA GLY A 304 12.85 -9.19 22.68
C GLY A 304 14.33 -9.44 23.04
N THR A 305 15.22 -8.46 22.80
CA THR A 305 16.62 -8.54 23.23
C THR A 305 16.85 -8.11 24.69
N ARG A 306 15.82 -7.62 25.39
CA ARG A 306 15.91 -7.18 26.80
C ARG A 306 15.31 -8.18 27.79
N GLU A 307 14.64 -9.22 27.30
CA GLU A 307 14.15 -10.38 28.05
C GLU A 307 15.14 -11.54 27.92
#